data_7908aa4f107455fd57120f71e6068bb1
#
_entry.id   7908aa4f107455fd57120f71e6068bb1
#
_cell.length_a   1.000
_cell.length_b   1.000
_cell.length_c   1.000
_cell.angle_alpha   90.00
_cell.angle_beta   90.00
_cell.angle_gamma   90.00
#
_symmetry.space_group_name_H-M   'P 1'
#
loop_
_entity.id
_entity.type
_entity.pdbx_description
1 polymer ?
#
loop_
_entity_poly.entity_id
_entity_poly.type
_entity_poly.pdbx_seq_one_letter_code
_entity_poly.pdbx_strand_id
1 'polypeptide(L)'
;PNEHGEMLNNDFYGGNLNGIREKLPYLHGLGVEILYLNPIFMAFSNHRYDTYDYKRVDPMLGTEADFTALCEAAHALGMKIVLDGVFSHVGSRSPYFQSAISDPVSPYRSWFRFLHYPDIYESWWGIKTLPCVDKHNEDYIRFIIEDDDSVVAKWLRLGADGFRLDVVDE
;
A
#
# COMPACT_ATOMS: atom_id res chain seq x y z
N PRO A 1 14.76 -18.21 -4.77
CA PRO A 1 14.50 -18.27 -6.22
C PRO A 1 13.85 -19.61 -6.58
N ASN A 2 13.03 -19.62 -7.63
CA ASN A 2 12.50 -20.86 -8.17
C ASN A 2 13.62 -21.69 -8.87
N GLU A 3 13.27 -22.84 -9.45
CA GLU A 3 14.20 -23.70 -10.18
C GLU A 3 14.88 -23.05 -11.41
N HIS A 4 14.36 -21.90 -11.87
CA HIS A 4 14.89 -21.08 -12.95
C HIS A 4 15.75 -19.89 -12.44
N GLY A 5 15.96 -19.77 -11.13
CA GLY A 5 16.73 -18.68 -10.51
C GLY A 5 15.97 -17.36 -10.36
N GLU A 6 14.67 -17.35 -10.62
CA GLU A 6 13.84 -16.14 -10.48
C GLU A 6 13.44 -15.90 -9.02
N MET A 7 13.53 -14.66 -8.58
CA MET A 7 13.03 -14.23 -7.27
C MET A 7 11.53 -14.00 -7.35
N LEU A 8 10.74 -14.86 -6.70
CA LEU A 8 9.27 -14.79 -6.77
C LEU A 8 8.65 -13.85 -5.75
N ASN A 9 9.40 -13.41 -4.74
CA ASN A 9 8.93 -12.55 -3.64
C ASN A 9 7.67 -13.09 -2.94
N ASN A 10 7.56 -14.41 -2.80
CA ASN A 10 6.42 -15.11 -2.24
C ASN A 10 6.77 -15.95 -0.99
N ASP A 11 7.94 -15.73 -0.41
CA ASP A 11 8.33 -16.33 0.86
C ASP A 11 7.81 -15.44 2.00
N PHE A 12 6.75 -15.89 2.68
CA PHE A 12 6.14 -15.15 3.78
C PHE A 12 6.60 -15.73 5.11
N TYR A 13 6.99 -14.84 6.03
CA TYR A 13 7.36 -15.17 7.41
C TYR A 13 6.27 -14.67 8.35
N GLY A 14 6.12 -15.32 9.51
CA GLY A 14 5.12 -14.97 10.50
C GLY A 14 5.32 -13.55 11.05
N GLY A 15 4.22 -12.93 11.42
CA GLY A 15 4.11 -11.58 11.95
C GLY A 15 2.86 -10.90 11.41
N ASN A 16 2.12 -10.23 12.28
CA ASN A 16 0.89 -9.55 11.94
C ASN A 16 0.64 -8.35 12.86
N LEU A 17 -0.43 -7.60 12.61
CA LEU A 17 -0.78 -6.41 13.38
C LEU A 17 -1.00 -6.70 14.87
N ASN A 18 -1.61 -7.84 15.19
CA ASN A 18 -1.79 -8.26 16.59
C ASN A 18 -0.47 -8.56 17.29
N GLY A 19 0.48 -9.20 16.59
CA GLY A 19 1.82 -9.44 17.13
C GLY A 19 2.59 -8.14 17.41
N ILE A 20 2.43 -7.12 16.56
CA ILE A 20 2.99 -5.78 16.84
C ILE A 20 2.34 -5.20 18.08
N ARG A 21 1.00 -5.25 18.18
CA ARG A 21 0.25 -4.74 19.35
C ARG A 21 0.73 -5.36 20.66
N GLU A 22 0.97 -6.67 20.68
CA GLU A 22 1.52 -7.35 21.86
C GLU A 22 2.93 -6.88 22.24
N LYS A 23 3.70 -6.40 21.28
CA LYS A 23 5.07 -5.91 21.49
C LYS A 23 5.18 -4.42 21.81
N LEU A 24 4.06 -3.66 21.76
CA LEU A 24 4.09 -2.22 22.06
C LEU A 24 4.73 -1.87 23.40
N PRO A 25 4.42 -2.56 24.54
CA PRO A 25 5.07 -2.24 25.81
C PRO A 25 6.58 -2.41 25.77
N TYR A 26 7.08 -3.42 25.08
CA TYR A 26 8.52 -3.64 24.89
C TYR A 26 9.14 -2.53 24.06
N LEU A 27 8.53 -2.17 22.93
CA LEU A 27 9.01 -1.11 22.04
C LEU A 27 9.01 0.26 22.74
N HIS A 28 7.94 0.57 23.47
CA HIS A 28 7.86 1.79 24.29
C HIS A 28 8.97 1.82 25.36
N GLY A 29 9.23 0.69 26.02
CA GLY A 29 10.33 0.57 26.99
C GLY A 29 11.73 0.78 26.39
N LEU A 30 11.91 0.59 25.08
CA LEU A 30 13.12 0.94 24.34
C LEU A 30 13.19 2.42 23.92
N GLY A 31 12.15 3.22 24.20
CA GLY A 31 12.08 4.63 23.82
C GLY A 31 11.58 4.85 22.38
N VAL A 32 10.90 3.86 21.78
CA VAL A 32 10.27 4.05 20.46
C VAL A 32 9.03 4.93 20.63
N GLU A 33 8.98 6.03 19.87
CA GLU A 33 7.88 6.99 19.87
C GLU A 33 7.00 6.85 18.62
N ILE A 34 7.56 6.39 17.51
CA ILE A 34 6.87 6.24 16.23
C ILE A 34 7.14 4.85 15.65
N LEU A 35 6.08 4.17 15.24
CA LEU A 35 6.18 2.95 14.43
C LEU A 35 5.84 3.29 12.98
N TYR A 36 6.84 3.21 12.12
CA TYR A 36 6.64 3.16 10.68
C TYR A 36 6.44 1.71 10.26
N LEU A 37 5.31 1.43 9.63
CA LEU A 37 4.98 0.11 9.11
C LEU A 37 5.28 0.06 7.61
N ASN A 38 6.04 -0.94 7.17
CA ASN A 38 6.10 -1.32 5.75
C ASN A 38 4.68 -1.53 5.22
N PRO A 39 4.46 -1.56 3.88
CA PRO A 39 3.11 -1.62 3.33
C PRO A 39 2.25 -2.71 3.96
N ILE A 40 1.08 -2.32 4.48
CA ILE A 40 0.10 -3.24 5.08
C ILE A 40 -1.09 -3.52 4.19
N PHE A 41 -1.19 -2.81 3.05
CA PHE A 41 -2.32 -2.94 2.14
C PHE A 41 -2.24 -4.26 1.38
N MET A 42 -3.40 -4.74 0.94
CA MET A 42 -3.50 -5.98 0.19
C MET A 42 -2.59 -5.95 -1.04
N ALA A 43 -1.74 -6.98 -1.19
CA ALA A 43 -0.75 -7.11 -2.26
C ALA A 43 -0.47 -8.58 -2.56
N PHE A 44 0.34 -8.87 -3.58
CA PHE A 44 0.69 -10.25 -3.94
C PHE A 44 2.09 -10.65 -3.48
N SER A 45 3.03 -9.71 -3.44
CA SER A 45 4.40 -9.99 -3.01
C SER A 45 4.56 -9.95 -1.50
N ASN A 46 5.63 -10.56 -1.01
CA ASN A 46 5.99 -10.51 0.40
C ASN A 46 6.41 -9.11 0.88
N HIS A 47 6.92 -8.24 -0.02
CA HIS A 47 7.28 -6.86 0.29
C HIS A 47 6.08 -5.90 0.25
N ARG A 48 4.98 -6.25 -0.42
CA ARG A 48 3.71 -5.51 -0.53
C ARG A 48 3.77 -4.14 -1.22
N TYR A 49 4.87 -3.80 -1.89
CA TYR A 49 4.94 -2.58 -2.71
C TYR A 49 4.15 -2.69 -4.03
N ASP A 50 3.69 -3.87 -4.40
CA ASP A 50 2.78 -4.14 -5.52
C ASP A 50 1.32 -4.08 -5.05
N THR A 51 0.89 -2.93 -4.56
CA THR A 51 -0.45 -2.73 -3.97
C THR A 51 -1.56 -3.23 -4.90
N TYR A 52 -2.40 -4.11 -4.35
CA TYR A 52 -3.61 -4.61 -5.01
C TYR A 52 -4.82 -3.74 -4.70
N ASP A 53 -5.05 -3.45 -3.41
CA ASP A 53 -6.18 -2.64 -2.94
C ASP A 53 -5.72 -1.74 -1.78
N TYR A 54 -5.73 -0.43 -2.00
CA TYR A 54 -5.32 0.57 -1.01
C TYR A 54 -6.26 0.68 0.19
N LYS A 55 -7.51 0.25 0.02
CA LYS A 55 -8.55 0.40 1.06
C LYS A 55 -8.74 -0.85 1.92
N ARG A 56 -7.85 -1.85 1.83
CA ARG A 56 -7.92 -3.11 2.59
C ARG A 56 -6.58 -3.47 3.20
N VAL A 57 -6.62 -3.95 4.45
CA VAL A 57 -5.47 -4.63 5.07
C VAL A 57 -5.24 -5.96 4.35
N ASP A 58 -3.97 -6.32 4.14
CA ASP A 58 -3.61 -7.66 3.65
C ASP A 58 -4.10 -8.72 4.66
N PRO A 59 -4.89 -9.72 4.23
CA PRO A 59 -5.45 -10.74 5.13
C PRO A 59 -4.40 -11.51 5.93
N MET A 60 -3.16 -11.59 5.45
CA MET A 60 -2.07 -12.23 6.20
C MET A 60 -1.62 -11.39 7.41
N LEU A 61 -1.85 -10.09 7.38
CA LEU A 61 -1.48 -9.17 8.46
C LEU A 61 -2.61 -8.96 9.47
N GLY A 62 -3.85 -9.20 9.08
CA GLY A 62 -5.03 -9.02 9.92
C GLY A 62 -6.17 -8.31 9.22
N THR A 63 -6.97 -7.60 9.99
CA THR A 63 -8.15 -6.87 9.56
C THR A 63 -8.03 -5.37 9.84
N GLU A 64 -8.96 -4.57 9.32
CA GLU A 64 -9.05 -3.15 9.68
C GLU A 64 -9.32 -2.94 11.18
N ALA A 65 -10.07 -3.86 11.81
CA ALA A 65 -10.30 -3.82 13.25
C ALA A 65 -9.01 -4.09 14.05
N ASP A 66 -8.14 -5.01 13.56
CA ASP A 66 -6.84 -5.24 14.18
C ASP A 66 -5.92 -4.01 14.03
N PHE A 67 -5.98 -3.33 12.89
CA PHE A 67 -5.25 -2.08 12.69
C PHE A 67 -5.73 -0.97 13.64
N THR A 68 -7.04 -0.75 13.76
CA THR A 68 -7.60 0.22 14.70
C THR A 68 -7.19 -0.11 16.14
N ALA A 69 -7.28 -1.38 16.55
CA ALA A 69 -6.85 -1.79 17.90
C ALA A 69 -5.35 -1.61 18.14
N LEU A 70 -4.51 -1.76 17.11
CA LEU A 70 -3.07 -1.44 17.20
C LEU A 70 -2.86 0.06 17.40
N CYS A 71 -3.55 0.92 16.63
CA CYS A 71 -3.44 2.37 16.75
C CYS A 71 -3.90 2.85 18.15
N GLU A 72 -5.05 2.38 18.63
CA GLU A 72 -5.56 2.71 19.96
C GLU A 72 -4.56 2.33 21.07
N ALA A 73 -4.00 1.13 20.98
CA ALA A 73 -3.01 0.65 21.95
C ALA A 73 -1.68 1.44 21.88
N ALA A 74 -1.23 1.83 20.69
CA ALA A 74 -0.05 2.67 20.51
C ALA A 74 -0.28 4.08 21.09
N HIS A 75 -1.41 4.69 20.79
CA HIS A 75 -1.79 6.02 21.31
C HIS A 75 -1.91 6.05 22.84
N ALA A 76 -2.42 4.97 23.44
CA ALA A 76 -2.47 4.84 24.91
C ALA A 76 -1.07 4.87 25.56
N LEU A 77 -0.02 4.52 24.82
CA LEU A 77 1.38 4.61 25.23
C LEU A 77 2.08 5.90 24.75
N GLY A 78 1.35 6.83 24.12
CA GLY A 78 1.93 8.04 23.52
C GLY A 78 2.70 7.81 22.22
N MET A 79 2.62 6.61 21.64
CA MET A 79 3.28 6.24 20.39
C MET A 79 2.42 6.60 19.18
N LYS A 80 3.06 6.79 18.00
CA LYS A 80 2.43 7.12 16.73
C LYS A 80 2.57 6.00 15.71
N ILE A 81 1.62 5.90 14.78
CA ILE A 81 1.63 4.93 13.70
C ILE A 81 1.70 5.65 12.35
N VAL A 82 2.75 5.37 11.58
CA VAL A 82 2.96 5.90 10.23
C VAL A 82 2.87 4.75 9.22
N LEU A 83 2.07 4.91 8.17
CA LEU A 83 1.90 3.93 7.11
C LEU A 83 2.81 4.23 5.91
N ASP A 84 3.09 3.21 5.12
CA ASP A 84 3.77 3.37 3.84
C ASP A 84 2.75 3.73 2.75
N GLY A 85 2.91 4.92 2.16
CA GLY A 85 2.09 5.42 1.06
C GLY A 85 2.74 5.13 -0.28
N VAL A 86 2.49 3.96 -0.85
CA VAL A 86 2.98 3.55 -2.17
C VAL A 86 2.04 4.10 -3.24
N PHE A 87 2.14 5.41 -3.52
CA PHE A 87 1.17 6.12 -4.38
C PHE A 87 1.71 6.47 -5.77
N SER A 88 2.93 6.04 -6.12
CA SER A 88 3.54 6.26 -7.45
C SER A 88 3.25 5.14 -8.44
N HIS A 89 2.90 3.96 -7.96
CA HIS A 89 2.62 2.77 -8.77
C HIS A 89 1.65 1.83 -8.03
N VAL A 90 1.11 0.87 -8.76
CA VAL A 90 0.29 -0.22 -8.21
C VAL A 90 0.84 -1.57 -8.64
N GLY A 91 0.35 -2.66 -8.07
CA GLY A 91 0.62 -3.99 -8.59
C GLY A 91 -0.09 -4.21 -9.93
N SER A 92 0.56 -4.86 -10.88
CA SER A 92 -0.06 -5.16 -12.20
C SER A 92 -1.33 -6.01 -12.09
N ARG A 93 -1.55 -6.70 -10.98
CA ARG A 93 -2.76 -7.47 -10.70
C ARG A 93 -3.86 -6.66 -10.01
N SER A 94 -3.62 -5.38 -9.69
CA SER A 94 -4.63 -4.55 -9.04
C SER A 94 -5.88 -4.41 -9.91
N PRO A 95 -7.07 -4.31 -9.31
CA PRO A 95 -8.31 -4.14 -10.07
C PRO A 95 -8.30 -2.86 -10.90
N TYR A 96 -7.62 -1.81 -10.44
CA TYR A 96 -7.46 -0.55 -11.16
C TYR A 96 -6.72 -0.76 -12.49
N PHE A 97 -5.55 -1.39 -12.45
CA PHE A 97 -4.75 -1.64 -13.64
C PHE A 97 -5.38 -2.70 -14.55
N GLN A 98 -5.91 -3.79 -13.98
CA GLN A 98 -6.59 -4.83 -14.75
C GLN A 98 -7.81 -4.28 -15.50
N SER A 99 -8.60 -3.42 -14.88
CA SER A 99 -9.69 -2.72 -15.56
C SER A 99 -9.16 -1.82 -16.67
N ALA A 100 -8.09 -1.07 -16.42
CA ALA A 100 -7.50 -0.14 -17.39
C ALA A 100 -6.97 -0.83 -18.65
N ILE A 101 -6.40 -2.05 -18.55
CA ILE A 101 -5.87 -2.79 -19.72
C ILE A 101 -6.94 -3.60 -20.44
N SER A 102 -8.02 -4.01 -19.77
CA SER A 102 -9.07 -4.84 -20.36
C SER A 102 -10.17 -4.04 -21.05
N ASP A 103 -10.35 -2.77 -20.68
CA ASP A 103 -11.40 -1.91 -21.18
C ASP A 103 -10.86 -0.50 -21.51
N PRO A 104 -10.81 -0.08 -22.78
CA PRO A 104 -10.33 1.24 -23.17
C PRO A 104 -11.22 2.40 -22.68
N VAL A 105 -12.45 2.13 -22.21
CA VAL A 105 -13.37 3.13 -21.61
C VAL A 105 -13.45 3.00 -20.09
N SER A 106 -12.59 2.21 -19.47
CA SER A 106 -12.50 2.07 -18.02
C SER A 106 -12.26 3.44 -17.35
N PRO A 107 -12.91 3.73 -16.21
CA PRO A 107 -12.63 4.94 -15.44
C PRO A 107 -11.19 5.03 -14.96
N TYR A 108 -10.50 3.90 -14.84
CA TYR A 108 -9.09 3.85 -14.44
C TYR A 108 -8.12 3.96 -15.61
N ARG A 109 -8.61 4.02 -16.87
CA ARG A 109 -7.76 4.04 -18.06
C ARG A 109 -6.80 5.24 -18.07
N SER A 110 -7.27 6.41 -17.63
CA SER A 110 -6.49 7.63 -17.56
C SER A 110 -5.51 7.70 -16.38
N TRP A 111 -5.61 6.78 -15.43
CA TRP A 111 -4.66 6.72 -14.31
C TRP A 111 -3.27 6.24 -14.74
N PHE A 112 -3.17 5.57 -15.91
CA PHE A 112 -1.94 4.96 -16.39
C PHE A 112 -1.53 5.51 -17.76
N ARG A 113 -0.23 5.69 -17.95
CA ARG A 113 0.33 6.12 -19.23
C ARG A 113 0.68 4.91 -20.08
N PHE A 114 -0.04 4.73 -21.19
CA PHE A 114 0.24 3.71 -22.18
C PHE A 114 1.04 4.32 -23.33
N LEU A 115 2.20 3.73 -23.62
CA LEU A 115 2.99 4.06 -24.81
C LEU A 115 2.41 3.35 -26.05
N HIS A 116 1.91 2.13 -25.84
CA HIS A 116 1.13 1.36 -26.82
C HIS A 116 0.10 0.52 -26.07
N TYR A 117 -1.17 0.88 -26.20
CA TYR A 117 -2.27 0.22 -25.48
C TYR A 117 -2.57 -1.17 -26.07
N PRO A 118 -2.85 -2.19 -25.23
CA PRO A 118 -2.74 -2.19 -23.76
C PRO A 118 -1.38 -2.66 -23.24
N ASP A 119 -0.44 -3.04 -24.09
CA ASP A 119 0.68 -3.92 -23.76
C ASP A 119 1.94 -3.19 -23.29
N ILE A 120 2.09 -1.90 -23.70
CA ILE A 120 3.28 -1.10 -23.37
C ILE A 120 2.85 0.12 -22.58
N TYR A 121 3.26 0.18 -21.32
CA TYR A 121 2.92 1.21 -20.34
C TYR A 121 4.14 1.61 -19.50
N GLU A 122 4.08 2.78 -18.89
CA GLU A 122 5.09 3.21 -17.94
C GLU A 122 5.04 2.33 -16.68
N SER A 123 6.21 1.90 -16.22
CA SER A 123 6.35 1.09 -15.02
C SER A 123 7.60 1.51 -14.25
N TRP A 124 7.57 1.38 -12.93
CA TRP A 124 8.66 1.76 -12.06
C TRP A 124 9.93 0.99 -12.44
N TRP A 125 10.96 1.70 -12.86
CA TRP A 125 12.23 1.19 -13.39
C TRP A 125 12.09 0.13 -14.49
N GLY A 126 11.00 0.17 -15.27
CA GLY A 126 10.73 -0.83 -16.31
C GLY A 126 10.22 -2.17 -15.78
N ILE A 127 9.94 -2.27 -14.49
CA ILE A 127 9.41 -3.49 -13.86
C ILE A 127 7.91 -3.60 -14.18
N LYS A 128 7.55 -4.44 -15.13
CA LYS A 128 6.16 -4.58 -15.63
C LYS A 128 5.12 -4.95 -14.57
N THR A 129 5.55 -5.51 -13.45
CA THR A 129 4.63 -5.82 -12.34
C THR A 129 4.27 -4.60 -11.50
N LEU A 130 4.89 -3.44 -11.75
CA LEU A 130 4.70 -2.19 -11.02
C LEU A 130 4.34 -1.03 -11.99
N PRO A 131 3.14 -1.05 -12.64
CA PRO A 131 2.70 0.03 -13.50
C PRO A 131 2.59 1.35 -12.73
N CYS A 132 3.24 2.39 -13.26
CA CYS A 132 3.18 3.74 -12.70
C CYS A 132 1.82 4.38 -12.93
N VAL A 133 1.38 5.17 -11.94
CA VAL A 133 0.19 5.99 -12.06
C VAL A 133 0.57 7.41 -12.48
N ASP A 134 -0.33 8.07 -13.19
CA ASP A 134 -0.21 9.50 -13.47
C ASP A 134 -0.62 10.29 -12.22
N LYS A 135 0.37 10.77 -11.48
CA LYS A 135 0.19 11.55 -10.24
C LYS A 135 -0.49 12.92 -10.47
N HIS A 136 -0.66 13.36 -11.72
CA HIS A 136 -1.41 14.56 -12.08
C HIS A 136 -2.85 14.29 -12.50
N ASN A 137 -3.26 13.02 -12.55
CA ASN A 137 -4.64 12.66 -12.85
C ASN A 137 -5.56 13.06 -11.69
N GLU A 138 -6.52 13.94 -11.96
CA GLU A 138 -7.42 14.49 -10.94
C GLU A 138 -8.26 13.41 -10.23
N ASP A 139 -8.75 12.39 -10.97
CA ASP A 139 -9.54 11.31 -10.38
C ASP A 139 -8.68 10.43 -9.46
N TYR A 140 -7.40 10.22 -9.82
CA TYR A 140 -6.45 9.51 -8.96
C TYR A 140 -6.13 10.34 -7.70
N ILE A 141 -5.89 11.63 -7.84
CA ILE A 141 -5.65 12.54 -6.70
C ILE A 141 -6.84 12.53 -5.74
N ARG A 142 -8.06 12.63 -6.26
CA ARG A 142 -9.28 12.53 -5.44
C ARG A 142 -9.35 11.19 -4.71
N PHE A 143 -9.16 10.10 -5.42
CA PHE A 143 -9.18 8.76 -4.82
C PHE A 143 -8.15 8.59 -3.69
N ILE A 144 -6.92 9.12 -3.85
CA ILE A 144 -5.87 8.98 -2.85
C ILE A 144 -6.04 9.97 -1.70
N ILE A 145 -6.37 11.27 -1.97
CA ILE A 145 -6.20 12.35 -0.99
C ILE A 145 -7.48 13.17 -0.76
N GLU A 146 -8.19 13.61 -1.83
CA GLU A 146 -9.13 14.72 -1.70
C GLU A 146 -10.55 14.32 -1.28
N ASP A 147 -11.03 13.15 -1.71
CA ASP A 147 -12.37 12.70 -1.37
C ASP A 147 -12.50 12.38 0.11
N ASP A 148 -13.67 12.60 0.68
CA ASP A 148 -13.98 12.25 2.07
C ASP A 148 -13.74 10.77 2.38
N ASP A 149 -13.87 9.89 1.40
CA ASP A 149 -13.58 8.46 1.48
C ASP A 149 -12.25 8.07 0.81
N SER A 150 -11.37 9.05 0.55
CA SER A 150 -10.05 8.83 -0.02
C SER A 150 -9.24 7.83 0.80
N VAL A 151 -8.21 7.27 0.18
CA VAL A 151 -7.30 6.32 0.86
C VAL A 151 -6.72 6.94 2.13
N VAL A 152 -6.16 8.15 2.03
CA VAL A 152 -5.57 8.86 3.17
C VAL A 152 -6.60 9.12 4.25
N ALA A 153 -7.77 9.68 3.89
CA ALA A 153 -8.83 9.98 4.85
C ALA A 153 -9.31 8.71 5.58
N LYS A 154 -9.47 7.59 4.86
CA LYS A 154 -9.84 6.31 5.48
C LYS A 154 -8.86 5.89 6.56
N TRP A 155 -7.56 5.83 6.25
CA TRP A 155 -6.57 5.32 7.20
C TRP A 155 -6.33 6.25 8.38
N LEU A 156 -6.41 7.57 8.18
CA LEU A 156 -6.39 8.53 9.27
C LEU A 156 -7.59 8.34 10.22
N ARG A 157 -8.78 8.11 9.69
CA ARG A 157 -9.97 7.79 10.51
C ARG A 157 -9.84 6.48 11.28
N LEU A 158 -9.10 5.50 10.75
CA LEU A 158 -8.82 4.23 11.43
C LEU A 158 -7.69 4.34 12.47
N GLY A 159 -7.04 5.49 12.58
CA GLY A 159 -6.08 5.80 13.63
C GLY A 159 -4.62 5.96 13.17
N ALA A 160 -4.32 5.90 11.88
CA ALA A 160 -2.98 6.28 11.40
C ALA A 160 -2.69 7.76 11.72
N ASP A 161 -1.44 8.07 12.07
CA ASP A 161 -0.99 9.44 12.35
C ASP A 161 -0.38 10.11 11.11
N GLY A 162 -0.06 9.36 10.08
CA GLY A 162 0.50 9.90 8.84
C GLY A 162 1.02 8.83 7.89
N PHE A 163 1.68 9.28 6.83
CA PHE A 163 2.24 8.45 5.79
C PHE A 163 3.69 8.81 5.50
N ARG A 164 4.51 7.79 5.29
CA ARG A 164 5.77 7.91 4.57
C ARG A 164 5.48 7.71 3.09
N LEU A 165 5.87 8.63 2.24
CA LEU A 165 5.65 8.53 0.81
C LEU A 165 6.80 7.77 0.15
N ASP A 166 6.46 6.67 -0.50
CA ASP A 166 7.41 5.87 -1.27
C ASP A 166 7.72 6.55 -2.62
N VAL A 167 9.00 6.58 -3.02
CA VAL A 167 9.50 7.11 -4.30
C VAL A 167 8.83 8.43 -4.72
N VAL A 168 8.80 9.39 -3.81
CA VAL A 168 8.08 10.66 -3.97
C VAL A 168 8.68 11.57 -5.06
N ASP A 169 9.92 11.33 -5.40
CA ASP A 169 10.71 12.09 -6.38
C ASP A 169 10.64 11.52 -7.82
N GLU A 170 9.92 10.43 -8.04
CA GLU A 170 9.73 9.79 -9.36
C GLU A 170 8.34 10.03 -9.96
#